data_f2ea5a5b61392979ed8c7ee72285e993
#
_entry.id   f2ea5a5b61392979ed8c7ee72285e993
#
_cell.length_a   1.000
_cell.length_b   1.000
_cell.length_c   1.000
_cell.angle_alpha   90.00
_cell.angle_beta   90.00
_cell.angle_gamma   90.00
#
_symmetry.space_group_name_H-M   'P 1'
#
loop_
_entity.id
_entity.type
_entity.pdbx_description
1 polymer ?
#
loop_
_entity_poly.entity_id
_entity_poly.type
_entity_poly.pdbx_seq_one_letter_code
_entity_poly.pdbx_strand_id
1 'polypeptide(L)'
;EVGSIMKRPDLANTFTIISKNGKKGFYEGEIANKFVNSMIKNNGFFSHEDLLSYRSTTSHPIVGSYRNNLVFTAGPPSGGGVVLLTALNILSFYDLSLLDSNSAKTYHLLAEALRRGHNNRSHQIGDPNLYNVPIDVLLSKERMKELVKGLNMNKATPSSKVKPMRVLKESRDT
;
A
#
# COMPACT_ATOMS: atom_id res chain seq x y z
N GLU A 1 6.51 15.12 -27.38
CA GLU A 1 7.98 15.20 -27.35
C GLU A 1 8.47 15.85 -26.06
N VAL A 2 9.71 15.55 -25.66
CA VAL A 2 10.34 16.20 -24.52
C VAL A 2 10.45 17.70 -24.77
N GLY A 3 9.97 18.55 -23.84
CA GLY A 3 9.95 20.00 -23.99
C GLY A 3 8.65 20.58 -24.60
N SER A 4 7.71 19.74 -25.05
CA SER A 4 6.41 20.24 -25.51
C SER A 4 5.52 20.66 -24.32
N ILE A 5 4.72 21.72 -24.55
CA ILE A 5 3.77 22.21 -23.53
C ILE A 5 2.46 21.43 -23.65
N MET A 6 2.12 20.66 -22.61
CA MET A 6 0.84 19.98 -22.51
C MET A 6 -0.20 20.92 -21.90
N LYS A 7 -1.30 21.17 -22.61
CA LYS A 7 -2.44 21.96 -22.10
C LYS A 7 -3.61 21.03 -21.79
N ARG A 8 -4.23 21.20 -20.63
CA ARG A 8 -5.40 20.43 -20.16
C ARG A 8 -6.52 21.36 -19.68
N PRO A 9 -7.22 22.03 -20.61
CA PRO A 9 -8.23 23.04 -20.26
C PRO A 9 -9.40 22.44 -19.46
N ASP A 10 -9.81 21.20 -19.74
CA ASP A 10 -10.91 20.54 -19.02
C ASP A 10 -10.54 20.26 -17.57
N LEU A 11 -9.28 19.84 -17.31
CA LEU A 11 -8.78 19.65 -15.95
C LEU A 11 -8.66 20.98 -15.20
N ALA A 12 -8.23 22.04 -15.88
CA ALA A 12 -8.18 23.39 -15.31
C ALA A 12 -9.58 23.87 -14.90
N ASN A 13 -10.60 23.63 -15.74
CA ASN A 13 -12.00 23.93 -15.42
C ASN A 13 -12.47 23.12 -14.21
N THR A 14 -12.17 21.83 -14.16
CA THR A 14 -12.48 20.96 -13.03
C THR A 14 -11.91 21.52 -11.72
N PHE A 15 -10.63 21.90 -11.70
CA PHE A 15 -10.00 22.51 -10.52
C PHE A 15 -10.61 23.87 -10.17
N THR A 16 -11.02 24.66 -11.15
CA THR A 16 -11.71 25.94 -10.93
C THR A 16 -13.06 25.72 -10.22
N ILE A 17 -13.83 24.72 -10.63
CA ILE A 17 -15.11 24.36 -10.01
C ILE A 17 -14.88 23.89 -8.55
N ILE A 18 -13.90 23.02 -8.33
CA ILE A 18 -13.58 22.52 -6.98
C ILE A 18 -13.08 23.67 -6.10
N SER A 19 -12.23 24.55 -6.60
CA SER A 19 -11.70 25.70 -5.86
C SER A 19 -12.83 26.65 -5.40
N LYS A 20 -13.87 26.85 -6.22
CA LYS A 20 -15.01 27.72 -5.90
C LYS A 20 -16.02 27.07 -4.95
N ASN A 21 -16.28 25.79 -5.11
CA ASN A 21 -17.38 25.08 -4.44
C ASN A 21 -16.91 24.06 -3.38
N GLY A 22 -15.59 23.92 -3.19
CA GLY A 22 -15.03 22.95 -2.26
C GLY A 22 -15.45 21.52 -2.58
N LYS A 23 -15.74 20.73 -1.53
CA LYS A 23 -16.17 19.33 -1.66
C LYS A 23 -17.37 19.17 -2.60
N LYS A 24 -18.36 20.04 -2.54
CA LYS A 24 -19.55 19.99 -3.38
C LYS A 24 -19.20 20.08 -4.88
N GLY A 25 -18.18 20.85 -5.22
CA GLY A 25 -17.72 20.99 -6.60
C GLY A 25 -17.28 19.70 -7.26
N PHE A 26 -16.89 18.68 -6.49
CA PHE A 26 -16.51 17.36 -7.00
C PHE A 26 -17.61 16.32 -6.84
N TYR A 27 -18.19 16.21 -5.64
CA TYR A 27 -19.11 15.13 -5.28
C TYR A 27 -20.56 15.39 -5.69
N GLU A 28 -20.88 16.61 -6.10
CA GLU A 28 -22.22 17.04 -6.52
C GLU A 28 -22.13 17.82 -7.85
N GLY A 29 -23.26 18.01 -8.53
CA GLY A 29 -23.39 18.85 -9.71
C GLY A 29 -22.66 18.36 -10.97
N GLU A 30 -22.07 19.29 -11.72
CA GLU A 30 -21.58 19.05 -13.09
C GLU A 30 -20.50 17.95 -13.15
N ILE A 31 -19.49 17.99 -12.25
CA ILE A 31 -18.39 17.03 -12.24
C ILE A 31 -18.90 15.65 -11.87
N ALA A 32 -19.72 15.55 -10.82
CA ALA A 32 -20.33 14.28 -10.41
C ALA A 32 -21.16 13.66 -11.53
N ASN A 33 -21.98 14.49 -12.22
CA ASN A 33 -22.79 14.03 -13.36
C ASN A 33 -21.92 13.47 -14.49
N LYS A 34 -20.86 14.20 -14.90
CA LYS A 34 -19.93 13.75 -15.93
C LYS A 34 -19.23 12.43 -15.53
N PHE A 35 -18.83 12.33 -14.27
CA PHE A 35 -18.18 11.13 -13.74
C PHE A 35 -19.12 9.91 -13.78
N VAL A 36 -20.33 10.02 -13.22
CA VAL A 36 -21.30 8.92 -13.19
C VAL A 36 -21.76 8.54 -14.60
N ASN A 37 -22.02 9.50 -15.47
CA ASN A 37 -22.37 9.23 -16.87
C ASN A 37 -21.26 8.47 -17.62
N SER A 38 -20.00 8.81 -17.35
CA SER A 38 -18.86 8.08 -17.89
C SER A 38 -18.78 6.65 -17.34
N MET A 39 -19.07 6.45 -16.06
CA MET A 39 -19.12 5.13 -15.46
C MET A 39 -20.21 4.27 -16.10
N ILE A 40 -21.44 4.77 -16.22
CA ILE A 40 -22.57 4.07 -16.86
C ILE A 40 -22.19 3.68 -18.29
N LYS A 41 -21.65 4.61 -19.08
CA LYS A 41 -21.26 4.38 -20.48
C LYS A 41 -20.21 3.26 -20.63
N ASN A 42 -19.35 3.07 -19.61
CA ASN A 42 -18.25 2.10 -19.64
C ASN A 42 -18.50 0.89 -18.73
N ASN A 43 -19.75 0.61 -18.34
CA ASN A 43 -20.14 -0.48 -17.44
C ASN A 43 -19.40 -0.44 -16.08
N GLY A 44 -19.11 0.75 -15.57
CA GLY A 44 -18.57 0.95 -14.22
C GLY A 44 -19.66 0.92 -13.16
N PHE A 45 -19.25 0.84 -11.89
CA PHE A 45 -20.16 0.59 -10.77
C PHE A 45 -20.47 1.84 -9.93
N PHE A 46 -19.81 2.98 -10.16
CA PHE A 46 -20.03 4.20 -9.36
C PHE A 46 -21.37 4.86 -9.68
N SER A 47 -22.10 5.19 -8.63
CA SER A 47 -23.37 5.93 -8.67
C SER A 47 -23.25 7.33 -8.07
N HIS A 48 -24.29 8.14 -8.21
CA HIS A 48 -24.40 9.42 -7.51
C HIS A 48 -24.46 9.25 -5.99
N GLU A 49 -25.08 8.17 -5.52
CA GLU A 49 -25.18 7.87 -4.09
C GLU A 49 -23.83 7.56 -3.48
N ASP A 50 -22.97 6.82 -4.20
CA ASP A 50 -21.58 6.55 -3.78
C ASP A 50 -20.79 7.85 -3.60
N LEU A 51 -20.96 8.82 -4.51
CA LEU A 51 -20.30 10.11 -4.41
C LEU A 51 -20.84 10.94 -3.24
N LEU A 52 -22.15 11.01 -3.07
CA LEU A 52 -22.80 11.77 -1.99
C LEU A 52 -22.50 11.21 -0.61
N SER A 53 -22.44 9.88 -0.50
CA SER A 53 -22.20 9.18 0.77
C SER A 53 -20.72 9.18 1.18
N TYR A 54 -19.81 9.46 0.25
CA TYR A 54 -18.37 9.41 0.54
C TYR A 54 -17.98 10.36 1.68
N ARG A 55 -17.23 9.84 2.63
CA ARG A 55 -16.63 10.58 3.75
C ARG A 55 -15.15 10.24 3.86
N SER A 56 -14.34 11.27 4.06
CA SER A 56 -12.94 11.08 4.43
C SER A 56 -12.83 10.52 5.84
N THR A 57 -11.93 9.60 6.04
CA THR A 57 -11.62 9.03 7.36
C THR A 57 -10.24 9.48 7.82
N THR A 58 -10.07 9.61 9.13
CA THR A 58 -8.77 9.86 9.75
C THR A 58 -8.35 8.61 10.48
N SER A 59 -7.14 8.15 10.23
CA SER A 59 -6.57 6.96 10.88
C SER A 59 -5.20 7.28 11.49
N HIS A 60 -4.81 6.52 12.50
CA HIS A 60 -3.46 6.61 13.05
C HIS A 60 -2.45 5.97 12.08
N PRO A 61 -1.22 6.51 11.98
CA PRO A 61 -0.17 5.89 11.22
C PRO A 61 0.25 4.56 11.86
N ILE A 62 0.77 3.64 11.05
CA ILE A 62 1.57 2.54 11.56
C ILE A 62 2.94 3.10 11.94
N VAL A 63 3.43 2.74 13.12
CA VAL A 63 4.74 3.17 13.61
C VAL A 63 5.66 1.97 13.71
N GLY A 64 6.84 2.08 13.11
CA GLY A 64 7.92 1.12 13.24
C GLY A 64 9.22 1.82 13.62
N SER A 65 10.29 1.06 13.72
CA SER A 65 11.63 1.62 13.96
C SER A 65 12.66 0.96 13.04
N TYR A 66 13.64 1.74 12.61
CA TYR A 66 14.78 1.24 11.85
C TYR A 66 16.03 2.03 12.18
N ARG A 67 17.09 1.36 12.65
CA ARG A 67 18.39 1.98 13.02
C ARG A 67 18.22 3.22 13.91
N ASN A 68 17.48 3.08 15.00
CA ASN A 68 17.19 4.14 15.98
C ASN A 68 16.33 5.31 15.47
N ASN A 69 15.76 5.21 14.27
CA ASN A 69 14.79 6.18 13.76
C ASN A 69 13.38 5.61 13.84
N LEU A 70 12.41 6.44 14.22
CA LEU A 70 11.00 6.12 14.10
C LEU A 70 10.55 6.29 12.65
N VAL A 71 9.76 5.33 12.17
CA VAL A 71 9.20 5.32 10.82
C VAL A 71 7.68 5.38 10.94
N PHE A 72 7.09 6.47 10.51
CA PHE A 72 5.64 6.66 10.44
C PHE A 72 5.18 6.42 9.00
N THR A 73 4.16 5.59 8.83
CA THR A 73 3.66 5.26 7.49
C THR A 73 2.16 5.03 7.49
N ALA A 74 1.53 5.15 6.31
CA ALA A 74 0.11 4.90 6.17
C ALA A 74 -0.25 3.44 6.48
N GLY A 75 -1.32 3.27 7.26
CA GLY A 75 -1.94 1.97 7.52
C GLY A 75 -2.93 1.54 6.43
N PRO A 76 -3.58 0.39 6.60
CA PRO A 76 -4.66 -0.07 5.72
C PRO A 76 -5.73 1.01 5.51
N PRO A 77 -6.33 1.06 4.31
CA PRO A 77 -6.21 0.12 3.21
C PRO A 77 -4.91 0.26 2.40
N SER A 78 -4.04 1.24 2.73
CA SER A 78 -2.73 1.36 2.09
C SER A 78 -1.81 0.22 2.53
N GLY A 79 -1.38 -0.59 1.57
CA GLY A 79 -0.44 -1.69 1.84
C GLY A 79 1.04 -1.29 1.80
N GLY A 80 1.35 -0.06 1.36
CA GLY A 80 2.73 0.41 1.19
C GLY A 80 3.52 0.46 2.49
N GLY A 81 2.88 0.89 3.57
CA GLY A 81 3.50 0.95 4.89
C GLY A 81 3.92 -0.41 5.44
N VAL A 82 3.08 -1.42 5.26
CA VAL A 82 3.41 -2.80 5.67
C VAL A 82 4.56 -3.35 4.84
N VAL A 83 4.60 -3.08 3.53
CA VAL A 83 5.74 -3.47 2.67
C VAL A 83 7.02 -2.81 3.16
N LEU A 84 7.00 -1.50 3.39
CA LEU A 84 8.15 -0.74 3.86
C LEU A 84 8.67 -1.28 5.19
N LEU A 85 7.81 -1.37 6.20
CA LEU A 85 8.21 -1.82 7.55
C LEU A 85 8.66 -3.29 7.55
N THR A 86 8.01 -4.17 6.78
CA THR A 86 8.49 -5.55 6.60
C THR A 86 9.90 -5.57 6.01
N ALA A 87 10.15 -4.79 4.96
CA ALA A 87 11.47 -4.74 4.33
C ALA A 87 12.52 -4.19 5.29
N LEU A 88 12.27 -3.07 5.96
CA LEU A 88 13.19 -2.48 6.93
C LEU A 88 13.48 -3.43 8.10
N ASN A 89 12.44 -4.11 8.62
CA ASN A 89 12.62 -5.09 9.69
C ASN A 89 13.46 -6.29 9.26
N ILE A 90 13.29 -6.79 8.02
CA ILE A 90 14.16 -7.85 7.47
C ILE A 90 15.59 -7.34 7.34
N LEU A 91 15.79 -6.15 6.78
CA LEU A 91 17.11 -5.55 6.62
C LEU A 91 17.85 -5.31 7.94
N SER A 92 17.12 -5.15 9.05
CA SER A 92 17.73 -5.00 10.38
C SER A 92 18.47 -6.24 10.88
N PHE A 93 18.24 -7.42 10.28
CA PHE A 93 18.97 -8.65 10.58
C PHE A 93 20.33 -8.73 9.90
N TYR A 94 20.66 -7.77 9.01
CA TYR A 94 21.88 -7.76 8.23
C TYR A 94 22.69 -6.50 8.51
N ASP A 95 24.00 -6.68 8.66
CA ASP A 95 24.93 -5.55 8.69
C ASP A 95 25.18 -5.05 7.27
N LEU A 96 24.46 -3.99 6.89
CA LEU A 96 24.58 -3.41 5.55
C LEU A 96 25.91 -2.65 5.35
N SER A 97 26.68 -2.36 6.41
CA SER A 97 28.00 -1.72 6.28
C SER A 97 29.03 -2.66 5.63
N LEU A 98 28.77 -3.97 5.69
CA LEU A 98 29.59 -5.02 5.06
C LEU A 98 29.24 -5.23 3.58
N LEU A 99 28.25 -4.53 3.06
CA LEU A 99 27.81 -4.63 1.67
C LEU A 99 28.12 -3.33 0.93
N ASP A 100 28.74 -3.46 -0.24
CA ASP A 100 28.85 -2.32 -1.15
C ASP A 100 27.43 -1.89 -1.61
N SER A 101 27.13 -0.59 -1.51
CA SER A 101 25.81 -0.02 -1.80
C SER A 101 25.28 -0.34 -3.20
N ASN A 102 26.17 -0.50 -4.19
CA ASN A 102 25.85 -0.79 -5.58
C ASN A 102 26.16 -2.25 -5.98
N SER A 103 26.35 -3.13 -5.00
CA SER A 103 26.66 -4.53 -5.30
C SER A 103 25.41 -5.36 -5.64
N ALA A 104 25.62 -6.44 -6.41
CA ALA A 104 24.57 -7.42 -6.67
C ALA A 104 23.99 -8.03 -5.38
N LYS A 105 24.80 -8.17 -4.33
CA LYS A 105 24.36 -8.68 -3.02
C LYS A 105 23.38 -7.71 -2.34
N THR A 106 23.65 -6.42 -2.42
CA THR A 106 22.75 -5.39 -1.86
C THR A 106 21.42 -5.40 -2.58
N TYR A 107 21.41 -5.36 -3.91
CA TYR A 107 20.17 -5.42 -4.69
C TYR A 107 19.42 -6.74 -4.49
N HIS A 108 20.13 -7.85 -4.36
CA HIS A 108 19.54 -9.15 -4.06
C HIS A 108 18.81 -9.12 -2.71
N LEU A 109 19.47 -8.63 -1.65
CA LEU A 109 18.87 -8.54 -0.31
C LEU A 109 17.65 -7.60 -0.30
N LEU A 110 17.73 -6.45 -0.96
CA LEU A 110 16.60 -5.51 -1.10
C LEU A 110 15.41 -6.18 -1.83
N ALA A 111 15.68 -6.87 -2.95
CA ALA A 111 14.64 -7.56 -3.70
C ALA A 111 13.99 -8.68 -2.89
N GLU A 112 14.76 -9.45 -2.13
CA GLU A 112 14.25 -10.51 -1.26
C GLU A 112 13.40 -9.95 -0.11
N ALA A 113 13.82 -8.84 0.51
CA ALA A 113 13.07 -8.17 1.57
C ALA A 113 11.74 -7.59 1.05
N LEU A 114 11.79 -6.86 -0.08
CA LEU A 114 10.59 -6.28 -0.71
C LEU A 114 9.62 -7.36 -1.20
N ARG A 115 10.12 -8.47 -1.77
CA ARG A 115 9.28 -9.60 -2.19
C ARG A 115 8.44 -10.15 -1.05
N ARG A 116 9.01 -10.27 0.15
CA ARG A 116 8.31 -10.74 1.35
C ARG A 116 7.29 -9.72 1.85
N GLY A 117 7.65 -8.44 1.81
CA GLY A 117 6.71 -7.36 2.12
C GLY A 117 5.51 -7.34 1.17
N HIS A 118 5.75 -7.47 -0.13
CA HIS A 118 4.69 -7.56 -1.14
C HIS A 118 3.83 -8.82 -0.99
N ASN A 119 4.41 -9.94 -0.60
CA ASN A 119 3.65 -11.16 -0.32
C ASN A 119 2.69 -10.95 0.87
N ASN A 120 3.17 -10.37 1.97
CA ASN A 120 2.31 -10.01 3.10
C ASN A 120 1.18 -9.07 2.65
N ARG A 121 1.50 -8.02 1.88
CA ARG A 121 0.50 -7.08 1.35
C ARG A 121 -0.59 -7.79 0.55
N SER A 122 -0.20 -8.62 -0.40
CA SER A 122 -1.15 -9.24 -1.35
C SER A 122 -2.11 -10.23 -0.70
N HIS A 123 -1.77 -10.80 0.45
CA HIS A 123 -2.56 -11.85 1.09
C HIS A 123 -3.27 -11.40 2.36
N GLN A 124 -2.83 -10.29 2.97
CA GLN A 124 -3.28 -9.92 4.31
C GLN A 124 -3.79 -8.48 4.43
N ILE A 125 -3.58 -7.63 3.41
CA ILE A 125 -4.04 -6.24 3.47
C ILE A 125 -5.33 -6.10 2.67
N GLY A 126 -6.34 -5.54 3.33
CA GLY A 126 -7.64 -5.22 2.75
C GLY A 126 -8.21 -3.95 3.37
N ASP A 127 -9.47 -3.66 3.07
CA ASP A 127 -10.18 -2.56 3.69
C ASP A 127 -10.46 -2.90 5.17
N PRO A 128 -9.97 -2.09 6.13
CA PRO A 128 -10.16 -2.34 7.56
C PRO A 128 -11.62 -2.25 8.01
N ASN A 129 -12.51 -1.65 7.22
CA ASN A 129 -13.94 -1.65 7.49
C ASN A 129 -14.59 -3.03 7.20
N LEU A 130 -13.98 -3.83 6.35
CA LEU A 130 -14.49 -5.14 5.91
C LEU A 130 -13.69 -6.31 6.44
N TYR A 131 -12.44 -6.08 6.84
CA TYR A 131 -11.50 -7.12 7.22
C TYR A 131 -10.56 -6.64 8.31
N ASN A 132 -10.45 -7.41 9.39
CA ASN A 132 -9.47 -7.13 10.45
C ASN A 132 -8.05 -7.45 9.96
N VAL A 133 -7.30 -6.42 9.60
CA VAL A 133 -5.93 -6.55 9.13
C VAL A 133 -4.98 -6.76 10.31
N PRO A 134 -4.29 -7.92 10.42
CA PRO A 134 -3.50 -8.27 11.59
C PRO A 134 -2.11 -7.60 11.56
N ILE A 135 -2.04 -6.27 11.63
CA ILE A 135 -0.80 -5.48 11.50
C ILE A 135 0.27 -5.91 12.50
N ASP A 136 -0.11 -6.06 13.78
CA ASP A 136 0.83 -6.40 14.85
C ASP A 136 1.49 -7.77 14.62
N VAL A 137 0.70 -8.73 14.12
CA VAL A 137 1.21 -10.07 13.79
C VAL A 137 2.10 -10.02 12.56
N LEU A 138 1.68 -9.28 11.53
CA LEU A 138 2.44 -9.12 10.28
C LEU A 138 3.81 -8.49 10.50
N LEU A 139 3.93 -7.57 11.44
CA LEU A 139 5.15 -6.84 11.76
C LEU A 139 5.85 -7.37 13.02
N SER A 140 5.38 -8.47 13.60
CA SER A 140 5.97 -9.07 14.80
C SER A 140 7.40 -9.55 14.56
N LYS A 141 8.21 -9.56 15.64
CA LYS A 141 9.58 -10.09 15.60
C LYS A 141 9.62 -11.56 15.18
N GLU A 142 8.66 -12.35 15.65
CA GLU A 142 8.52 -13.77 15.33
C GLU A 142 8.32 -13.96 13.83
N ARG A 143 7.41 -13.18 13.24
CA ARG A 143 7.16 -13.21 11.80
C ARG A 143 8.40 -12.80 11.02
N MET A 144 9.12 -11.78 11.45
CA MET A 144 10.35 -11.35 10.77
C MET A 144 11.42 -12.45 10.80
N LYS A 145 11.60 -13.13 11.93
CA LYS A 145 12.53 -14.27 12.03
C LYS A 145 12.16 -15.40 11.05
N GLU A 146 10.88 -15.70 10.88
CA GLU A 146 10.43 -16.69 9.89
C GLU A 146 10.77 -16.28 8.46
N LEU A 147 10.51 -15.01 8.12
CA LEU A 147 10.77 -14.49 6.79
C LEU A 147 12.26 -14.50 6.45
N VAL A 148 13.12 -14.19 7.42
CA VAL A 148 14.58 -14.20 7.25
C VAL A 148 15.13 -15.62 7.10
N LYS A 149 14.61 -16.61 7.83
CA LYS A 149 15.04 -18.03 7.71
C LYS A 149 14.96 -18.56 6.26
N GLY A 150 13.99 -18.08 5.49
CA GLY A 150 13.79 -18.49 4.10
C GLY A 150 14.62 -17.69 3.09
N LEU A 151 15.49 -16.76 3.54
CA LEU A 151 16.29 -15.91 2.67
C LEU A 151 17.69 -16.50 2.50
N ASN A 152 18.13 -16.67 1.25
CA ASN A 152 19.47 -17.13 0.89
C ASN A 152 20.20 -16.01 0.15
N MET A 153 21.34 -15.57 0.68
CA MET A 153 22.12 -14.46 0.10
C MET A 153 22.76 -14.77 -1.25
N ASN A 154 22.85 -16.04 -1.65
CA ASN A 154 23.49 -16.48 -2.87
C ASN A 154 22.50 -17.00 -3.93
N LYS A 155 21.22 -17.11 -3.59
CA LYS A 155 20.21 -17.67 -4.50
C LYS A 155 18.85 -17.00 -4.30
N ALA A 156 18.28 -16.50 -5.38
CA ALA A 156 16.95 -15.91 -5.36
C ALA A 156 15.87 -16.92 -4.95
N THR A 157 14.98 -16.50 -4.06
CA THR A 157 13.83 -17.32 -3.67
C THR A 157 12.76 -17.24 -4.76
N PRO A 158 12.33 -18.36 -5.38
CA PRO A 158 11.19 -18.33 -6.28
C PRO A 158 9.95 -17.77 -5.59
N SER A 159 9.18 -16.89 -6.24
CA SER A 159 8.01 -16.24 -5.65
C SER A 159 6.99 -17.24 -5.11
N SER A 160 6.82 -18.39 -5.77
CA SER A 160 5.95 -19.49 -5.34
C SER A 160 6.37 -20.15 -4.02
N LYS A 161 7.64 -19.98 -3.60
CA LYS A 161 8.15 -20.50 -2.33
C LYS A 161 8.05 -19.50 -1.16
N VAL A 162 7.77 -18.25 -1.44
CA VAL A 162 7.49 -17.25 -0.38
C VAL A 162 6.06 -17.48 0.11
N LYS A 163 5.92 -18.23 1.21
CA LYS A 163 4.60 -18.57 1.75
C LYS A 163 3.98 -17.36 2.44
N PRO A 164 2.70 -17.05 2.16
CA PRO A 164 1.97 -16.06 2.94
C PRO A 164 1.82 -16.55 4.39
N MET A 165 1.65 -15.61 5.30
CA MET A 165 1.26 -15.94 6.66
C MET A 165 -0.12 -16.59 6.63
N ARG A 166 -0.28 -17.74 7.27
CA ARG A 166 -1.61 -18.28 7.55
C ARG A 166 -2.12 -17.61 8.82
N VAL A 167 -2.97 -16.60 8.69
CA VAL A 167 -3.81 -16.19 9.79
C VAL A 167 -4.80 -17.31 9.98
N LEU A 168 -4.79 -17.94 11.15
CA LEU A 168 -5.86 -18.86 11.54
C LEU A 168 -7.16 -18.04 11.40
N LYS A 169 -8.06 -18.47 10.52
CA LYS A 169 -9.42 -17.95 10.51
C LYS A 169 -9.94 -18.21 11.90
N GLU A 170 -10.21 -17.17 12.66
CA GLU A 170 -11.11 -17.33 13.80
C GLU A 170 -12.37 -17.96 13.22
N SER A 171 -12.67 -19.15 13.68
CA SER A 171 -13.93 -19.81 13.36
C SER A 171 -15.04 -18.84 13.77
N ARG A 172 -15.75 -18.31 12.79
CA ARG A 172 -17.07 -17.73 13.04
C ARG A 172 -17.96 -18.94 13.36
N ASP A 173 -17.85 -19.42 14.57
CA ASP A 173 -18.85 -20.26 15.17
C ASP A 173 -19.93 -19.34 15.76
N THR A 174 -21.09 -19.53 15.23
CA THR A 174 -22.47 -19.11 15.50
C THR A 174 -22.96 -17.88 14.79
#